data_b8c9b05415c8fef48ecbdf5403c60160
#
_entry.id   b8c9b05415c8fef48ecbdf5403c60160
#
_cell.length_a   1.000
_cell.length_b   1.000
_cell.length_c   1.000
_cell.angle_alpha   90.00
_cell.angle_beta   90.00
_cell.angle_gamma   90.00
#
_symmetry.space_group_name_H-M   'P 1'
#
loop_
_entity.id
_entity.type
_entity.pdbx_description
1 polymer ?
#
loop_
_entity_poly.entity_id
_entity_poly.type
_entity_poly.pdbx_seq_one_letter_code
_entity_poly.pdbx_strand_id
1 'polypeptide(L)'
;MSIRDVLANVRAALEAADVPYMVTGSFASSIHGVPRATQDIDVVVAPTRDQLITLMSSFTEPHYDASVEDALDAFRHRSLFSVIDRRGIWKVDFIIRKERPFSKKEFDRRKLIDILGLPVFATTPEDILLAKLEWAKLGESDRQIRDAAGIIQIQGENLDVEYVNRWAAALDVEDQLWAARAKAG
;
A
#
# COMPACT_ATOMS: atom_id res chain seq x y z
N MET A 1 17.50 4.47 12.70
CA MET A 1 16.03 4.51 12.76
C MET A 1 15.49 3.22 12.16
N SER A 2 14.65 2.50 12.87
CA SER A 2 14.05 1.23 12.41
C SER A 2 12.81 1.49 11.54
N ILE A 3 12.35 0.47 10.81
CA ILE A 3 11.08 0.52 10.06
C ILE A 3 9.89 0.82 10.99
N ARG A 4 9.93 0.30 12.22
CA ARG A 4 8.93 0.57 13.24
C ARG A 4 8.85 2.07 13.57
N ASP A 5 10.00 2.74 13.72
CA ASP A 5 10.04 4.17 14.05
C ASP A 5 9.48 5.01 12.90
N VAL A 6 9.81 4.64 11.65
CA VAL A 6 9.25 5.31 10.46
C VAL A 6 7.74 5.15 10.40
N LEU A 7 7.26 3.92 10.58
CA LEU A 7 5.83 3.62 10.55
C LEU A 7 5.08 4.37 11.66
N ALA A 8 5.68 4.47 12.87
CA ALA A 8 5.12 5.23 13.99
C ALA A 8 5.02 6.73 13.68
N ASN A 9 6.08 7.32 13.09
CA ASN A 9 6.09 8.73 12.71
C ASN A 9 5.06 9.03 11.61
N VAL A 10 4.99 8.19 10.57
CA VAL A 10 4.02 8.32 9.47
C VAL A 10 2.59 8.22 10.00
N ARG A 11 2.32 7.21 10.85
CA ARG A 11 1.02 7.04 11.49
C ARG A 11 0.63 8.28 12.30
N ALA A 12 1.54 8.77 13.16
CA ALA A 12 1.29 9.94 13.99
C ALA A 12 0.98 11.20 13.15
N ALA A 13 1.71 11.40 12.05
CA ALA A 13 1.47 12.50 11.11
C ALA A 13 0.09 12.40 10.43
N LEU A 14 -0.29 11.20 9.99
CA LEU A 14 -1.59 10.94 9.36
C LEU A 14 -2.76 11.16 10.34
N GLU A 15 -2.61 10.66 11.58
CA GLU A 15 -3.62 10.84 12.65
C GLU A 15 -3.73 12.32 13.06
N ALA A 16 -2.62 13.04 13.21
CA ALA A 16 -2.62 14.48 13.54
C ALA A 16 -3.28 15.33 12.45
N ALA A 17 -3.20 14.93 11.20
CA ALA A 17 -3.83 15.59 10.06
C ALA A 17 -5.25 15.07 9.77
N ASP A 18 -5.76 14.12 10.54
CA ASP A 18 -7.04 13.42 10.32
C ASP A 18 -7.16 12.88 8.89
N VAL A 19 -6.07 12.34 8.34
CA VAL A 19 -6.02 11.78 6.98
C VAL A 19 -6.38 10.30 7.02
N PRO A 20 -7.47 9.86 6.36
CA PRO A 20 -7.75 8.44 6.19
C PRO A 20 -6.65 7.77 5.35
N TYR A 21 -6.15 6.62 5.82
CA TYR A 21 -5.02 5.94 5.19
C TYR A 21 -5.13 4.41 5.21
N MET A 22 -4.30 3.76 4.41
CA MET A 22 -4.15 2.32 4.32
C MET A 22 -2.72 1.96 3.90
N VAL A 23 -1.99 1.22 4.72
CA VAL A 23 -0.68 0.65 4.35
C VAL A 23 -0.89 -0.45 3.32
N THR A 24 -0.08 -0.45 2.26
CA THR A 24 -0.21 -1.33 1.09
C THR A 24 1.16 -1.76 0.54
N GLY A 25 1.24 -2.14 -0.72
CA GLY A 25 2.48 -2.39 -1.46
C GLY A 25 3.27 -3.60 -0.99
N SER A 26 4.58 -3.50 -1.14
CA SER A 26 5.50 -4.61 -0.83
C SER A 26 5.57 -4.93 0.65
N PHE A 27 5.44 -3.91 1.50
CA PHE A 27 5.42 -4.09 2.94
C PHE A 27 4.19 -4.87 3.40
N ALA A 28 2.99 -4.48 2.94
CA ALA A 28 1.76 -5.20 3.25
C ALA A 28 1.74 -6.62 2.67
N SER A 29 2.27 -6.83 1.45
CA SER A 29 2.35 -8.18 0.89
C SER A 29 3.28 -9.09 1.67
N SER A 30 4.33 -8.55 2.32
CA SER A 30 5.22 -9.32 3.20
C SER A 30 4.57 -9.69 4.54
N ILE A 31 3.57 -8.93 4.98
CA ILE A 31 2.79 -9.25 6.19
C ILE A 31 1.78 -10.36 5.91
N HIS A 32 1.14 -10.33 4.75
CA HIS A 32 0.09 -11.28 4.38
C HIS A 32 0.60 -12.52 3.65
N GLY A 33 1.82 -12.50 3.13
CA GLY A 33 2.43 -13.56 2.33
C GLY A 33 3.83 -13.94 2.80
N VAL A 34 4.66 -14.38 1.86
CA VAL A 34 6.06 -14.73 2.15
C VAL A 34 6.87 -13.45 2.41
N PRO A 35 7.50 -13.31 3.58
CA PRO A 35 8.26 -12.11 3.92
C PRO A 35 9.45 -11.90 2.98
N ARG A 36 9.66 -10.64 2.57
CA ARG A 36 10.87 -10.20 1.87
C ARG A 36 11.30 -8.81 2.32
N ALA A 37 12.58 -8.51 2.18
CA ALA A 37 13.09 -7.17 2.48
C ALA A 37 12.49 -6.11 1.55
N THR A 38 12.09 -4.99 2.14
CA THR A 38 11.70 -3.77 1.43
C THR A 38 12.20 -2.56 2.20
N GLN A 39 12.53 -1.48 1.49
CA GLN A 39 12.92 -0.19 2.07
C GLN A 39 11.84 0.88 1.82
N ASP A 40 10.80 0.52 1.09
CA ASP A 40 9.70 1.43 0.77
C ASP A 40 8.45 1.04 1.58
N ILE A 41 7.77 2.04 2.09
CA ILE A 41 6.46 1.92 2.72
C ILE A 41 5.46 2.63 1.82
N ASP A 42 4.54 1.87 1.25
CA ASP A 42 3.46 2.41 0.41
C ASP A 42 2.23 2.66 1.26
N VAL A 43 1.67 3.87 1.21
CA VAL A 43 0.49 4.27 1.97
C VAL A 43 -0.53 4.93 1.04
N VAL A 44 -1.67 4.28 0.84
CA VAL A 44 -2.80 4.93 0.16
C VAL A 44 -3.46 5.90 1.13
N VAL A 45 -3.69 7.14 0.67
CA VAL A 45 -4.30 8.20 1.46
C VAL A 45 -5.50 8.82 0.73
N ALA A 46 -6.51 9.23 1.50
CA ALA A 46 -7.72 9.87 0.95
C ALA A 46 -7.97 11.24 1.61
N PRO A 47 -7.04 12.20 1.52
CA PRO A 47 -7.14 13.49 2.18
C PRO A 47 -8.08 14.45 1.43
N THR A 48 -8.57 15.45 2.14
CA THR A 48 -8.90 16.75 1.56
C THR A 48 -7.62 17.54 1.28
N ARG A 49 -7.72 18.64 0.54
CA ARG A 49 -6.56 19.51 0.28
C ARG A 49 -5.93 20.05 1.57
N ASP A 50 -6.76 20.47 2.52
CA ASP A 50 -6.27 21.08 3.77
C ASP A 50 -5.64 20.04 4.70
N GLN A 51 -6.21 18.84 4.77
CA GLN A 51 -5.59 17.71 5.46
C GLN A 51 -4.22 17.33 4.87
N LEU A 52 -4.07 17.38 3.54
CA LEU A 52 -2.79 17.12 2.89
C LEU A 52 -1.74 18.17 3.26
N ILE A 53 -2.10 19.46 3.29
CA ILE A 53 -1.20 20.53 3.72
C ILE A 53 -0.78 20.33 5.18
N THR A 54 -1.74 19.97 6.05
CA THR A 54 -1.46 19.67 7.46
C THR A 54 -0.54 18.46 7.60
N LEU A 55 -0.75 17.39 6.83
CA LEU A 55 0.12 16.23 6.79
C LEU A 55 1.57 16.62 6.43
N MET A 56 1.72 17.45 5.38
CA MET A 56 3.04 17.87 4.91
C MET A 56 3.78 18.74 5.93
N SER A 57 3.08 19.45 6.80
CA SER A 57 3.72 20.22 7.88
C SER A 57 4.46 19.35 8.91
N SER A 58 4.14 18.07 8.98
CA SER A 58 4.86 17.09 9.82
C SER A 58 6.23 16.67 9.27
N PHE A 59 6.55 17.02 8.02
CA PHE A 59 7.77 16.61 7.33
C PHE A 59 8.64 17.82 6.93
N THR A 60 8.73 18.83 7.79
CA THR A 60 9.49 20.08 7.53
C THR A 60 10.91 20.06 8.09
N GLU A 61 11.25 19.09 8.96
CA GLU A 61 12.59 18.99 9.55
C GLU A 61 13.64 18.71 8.46
N PRO A 62 14.89 19.21 8.61
CA PRO A 62 15.92 19.13 7.56
C PRO A 62 16.32 17.71 7.12
N HIS A 63 16.00 16.70 7.94
CA HIS A 63 16.27 15.31 7.60
C HIS A 63 15.21 14.68 6.69
N TYR A 64 14.07 15.35 6.50
CA TYR A 64 13.07 14.93 5.51
C TYR A 64 13.35 15.59 4.16
N ASP A 65 13.24 14.79 3.12
CA ASP A 65 13.14 15.24 1.73
C ASP A 65 11.69 15.10 1.32
N ALA A 66 10.97 16.21 1.32
CA ALA A 66 9.53 16.27 1.10
C ALA A 66 9.15 17.61 0.44
N SER A 67 8.24 17.56 -0.51
CA SER A 67 7.77 18.73 -1.27
C SER A 67 6.26 18.87 -1.14
N VAL A 68 5.80 20.00 -0.61
CA VAL A 68 4.37 20.35 -0.57
C VAL A 68 3.83 20.52 -2.00
N GLU A 69 4.64 21.05 -2.92
CA GLU A 69 4.24 21.23 -4.32
C GLU A 69 3.97 19.88 -5.00
N ASP A 70 4.89 18.90 -4.83
CA ASP A 70 4.72 17.55 -5.37
C ASP A 70 3.50 16.85 -4.77
N ALA A 71 3.26 17.03 -3.46
CA ALA A 71 2.08 16.48 -2.79
C ALA A 71 0.78 17.06 -3.35
N LEU A 72 0.73 18.39 -3.58
CA LEU A 72 -0.43 19.05 -4.17
C LEU A 72 -0.62 18.67 -5.64
N ASP A 73 0.46 18.45 -6.37
CA ASP A 73 0.39 17.97 -7.75
C ASP A 73 -0.14 16.54 -7.80
N ALA A 74 0.39 15.66 -6.95
CA ALA A 74 -0.11 14.29 -6.79
C ALA A 74 -1.61 14.27 -6.41
N PHE A 75 -2.04 15.18 -5.54
CA PHE A 75 -3.45 15.31 -5.18
C PHE A 75 -4.35 15.65 -6.38
N ARG A 76 -3.92 16.59 -7.23
CA ARG A 76 -4.66 16.98 -8.45
C ARG A 76 -4.76 15.85 -9.46
N HIS A 77 -3.69 15.07 -9.63
CA HIS A 77 -3.59 14.04 -10.67
C HIS A 77 -3.89 12.62 -10.15
N ARG A 78 -4.27 12.47 -8.86
CA ARG A 78 -4.48 11.16 -8.24
C ARG A 78 -3.29 10.21 -8.43
N SER A 79 -2.09 10.76 -8.32
CA SER A 79 -0.82 10.05 -8.41
C SER A 79 -0.19 9.82 -7.03
N LEU A 80 1.12 9.73 -6.94
CA LEU A 80 1.86 9.57 -5.70
C LEU A 80 2.88 10.70 -5.50
N PHE A 81 3.25 10.94 -4.24
CA PHE A 81 4.41 11.73 -3.85
C PHE A 81 5.20 10.96 -2.77
N SER A 82 6.48 11.26 -2.65
CA SER A 82 7.38 10.58 -1.74
C SER A 82 7.87 11.50 -0.62
N VAL A 83 8.05 10.92 0.56
CA VAL A 83 8.79 11.53 1.67
C VAL A 83 9.95 10.60 1.98
N ILE A 84 11.18 11.14 1.98
CA ILE A 84 12.39 10.38 2.30
C ILE A 84 12.92 10.84 3.65
N ASP A 85 13.09 9.90 4.59
CA ASP A 85 13.79 10.16 5.84
C ASP A 85 15.26 9.77 5.71
N ARG A 86 16.12 10.77 5.61
CA ARG A 86 17.57 10.60 5.38
C ARG A 86 18.32 9.98 6.55
N ARG A 87 17.73 9.94 7.75
CA ARG A 87 18.34 9.31 8.94
C ARG A 87 18.43 7.79 8.83
N GLY A 88 17.54 7.16 8.08
CA GLY A 88 17.48 5.70 7.88
C GLY A 88 17.39 5.27 6.43
N ILE A 89 17.44 6.20 5.48
CA ILE A 89 17.28 5.95 4.03
C ILE A 89 15.93 5.25 3.74
N TRP A 90 14.89 5.64 4.51
CA TRP A 90 13.54 5.11 4.34
C TRP A 90 12.75 6.01 3.41
N LYS A 91 12.08 5.41 2.45
CA LYS A 91 11.15 6.08 1.54
C LYS A 91 9.72 5.71 1.90
N VAL A 92 8.87 6.72 1.98
CA VAL A 92 7.43 6.55 2.15
C VAL A 92 6.73 7.12 0.92
N ASP A 93 6.03 6.27 0.18
CA ASP A 93 5.24 6.65 -0.98
C ASP A 93 3.78 6.83 -0.56
N PHE A 94 3.32 8.09 -0.56
CA PHE A 94 1.93 8.44 -0.33
C PHE A 94 1.17 8.43 -1.66
N ILE A 95 0.27 7.47 -1.82
CA ILE A 95 -0.51 7.26 -3.02
C ILE A 95 -1.90 7.86 -2.82
N ILE A 96 -2.26 8.87 -3.59
CA ILE A 96 -3.61 9.45 -3.53
C ILE A 96 -4.62 8.43 -4.06
N ARG A 97 -5.60 8.06 -3.22
CA ARG A 97 -6.62 7.08 -3.59
C ARG A 97 -7.30 7.43 -4.90
N LYS A 98 -7.31 6.51 -5.85
CA LYS A 98 -8.03 6.67 -7.13
C LYS A 98 -9.53 6.53 -6.93
N GLU A 99 -10.31 7.21 -7.78
CA GLU A 99 -11.79 7.21 -7.69
C GLU A 99 -12.46 6.01 -8.38
N ARG A 100 -11.69 5.06 -8.91
CA ARG A 100 -12.21 3.83 -9.55
C ARG A 100 -12.85 2.88 -8.52
N PRO A 101 -13.79 2.01 -8.95
CA PRO A 101 -14.54 1.13 -8.05
C PRO A 101 -13.66 0.24 -7.16
N PHE A 102 -12.62 -0.40 -7.73
CA PHE A 102 -11.73 -1.26 -6.95
C PHE A 102 -10.98 -0.47 -5.87
N SER A 103 -10.38 0.68 -6.21
CA SER A 103 -9.61 1.49 -5.26
C SER A 103 -10.46 2.03 -4.09
N LYS A 104 -11.75 2.30 -4.32
CA LYS A 104 -12.69 2.61 -3.24
C LYS A 104 -12.96 1.38 -2.38
N LYS A 105 -13.24 0.25 -3.04
CA LYS A 105 -13.58 -0.99 -2.34
C LYS A 105 -12.43 -1.51 -1.46
N GLU A 106 -11.21 -1.56 -1.97
CA GLU A 106 -10.02 -1.98 -1.20
C GLU A 106 -9.79 -1.05 0.00
N PHE A 107 -9.95 0.27 -0.19
CA PHE A 107 -9.78 1.25 0.88
C PHE A 107 -10.85 1.13 1.98
N ASP A 108 -12.10 0.86 1.61
CA ASP A 108 -13.21 0.66 2.55
C ASP A 108 -13.06 -0.65 3.34
N ARG A 109 -12.41 -1.67 2.75
CA ARG A 109 -12.14 -2.97 3.38
C ARG A 109 -10.91 -2.98 4.27
N ARG A 110 -10.09 -1.91 4.31
CA ARG A 110 -8.89 -1.86 5.14
C ARG A 110 -9.18 -2.24 6.57
N LYS A 111 -8.26 -2.94 7.20
CA LYS A 111 -8.40 -3.42 8.58
C LYS A 111 -7.33 -2.81 9.47
N LEU A 112 -7.69 -2.55 10.72
CA LEU A 112 -6.72 -2.21 11.75
C LEU A 112 -6.02 -3.50 12.17
N ILE A 113 -4.71 -3.57 11.94
CA ILE A 113 -3.88 -4.73 12.30
C ILE A 113 -2.66 -4.27 13.10
N ASP A 114 -2.10 -5.16 13.90
CA ASP A 114 -0.85 -4.89 14.60
C ASP A 114 0.34 -5.16 13.66
N ILE A 115 1.17 -4.15 13.44
CA ILE A 115 2.42 -4.27 12.71
C ILE A 115 3.56 -3.81 13.61
N LEU A 116 4.40 -4.73 14.04
CA LEU A 116 5.54 -4.45 14.93
C LEU A 116 5.13 -3.76 16.25
N GLY A 117 3.98 -4.11 16.81
CA GLY A 117 3.43 -3.50 18.02
C GLY A 117 2.78 -2.13 17.80
N LEU A 118 2.44 -1.78 16.55
CA LEU A 118 1.72 -0.57 16.19
C LEU A 118 0.41 -0.94 15.51
N PRO A 119 -0.75 -0.48 16.02
CA PRO A 119 -2.02 -0.62 15.31
C PRO A 119 -2.06 0.34 14.13
N VAL A 120 -2.14 -0.19 12.90
CA VAL A 120 -2.22 0.59 11.66
C VAL A 120 -3.31 0.04 10.76
N PHE A 121 -3.95 0.91 9.98
CA PHE A 121 -4.83 0.47 8.91
C PHE A 121 -4.02 -0.09 7.75
N ALA A 122 -4.30 -1.32 7.34
CA ALA A 122 -3.65 -1.97 6.21
C ALA A 122 -4.67 -2.63 5.28
N THR A 123 -4.24 -2.85 4.04
CA THR A 123 -4.99 -3.60 3.02
C THR A 123 -5.26 -5.03 3.48
N THR A 124 -6.34 -5.64 3.00
CA THR A 124 -6.63 -7.07 3.25
C THR A 124 -5.76 -7.98 2.37
N PRO A 125 -5.62 -9.29 2.71
CA PRO A 125 -4.89 -10.22 1.87
C PRO A 125 -5.43 -10.31 0.44
N GLU A 126 -6.75 -10.31 0.27
CA GLU A 126 -7.37 -10.36 -1.05
C GLU A 126 -7.09 -9.11 -1.87
N ASP A 127 -7.18 -7.93 -1.24
CA ASP A 127 -7.03 -6.66 -1.93
C ASP A 127 -5.55 -6.42 -2.33
N ILE A 128 -4.57 -6.76 -1.47
CA ILE A 128 -3.15 -6.68 -1.86
C ILE A 128 -2.79 -7.73 -2.90
N LEU A 129 -3.37 -8.93 -2.86
CA LEU A 129 -3.21 -9.93 -3.92
C LEU A 129 -3.64 -9.34 -5.27
N LEU A 130 -4.85 -8.79 -5.36
CA LEU A 130 -5.39 -8.18 -6.59
C LEU A 130 -4.54 -7.00 -7.07
N ALA A 131 -4.11 -6.12 -6.16
CA ALA A 131 -3.21 -5.02 -6.50
C ALA A 131 -1.87 -5.52 -7.08
N LYS A 132 -1.30 -6.61 -6.54
CA LYS A 132 -0.09 -7.24 -7.09
C LYS A 132 -0.31 -7.80 -8.50
N LEU A 133 -1.48 -8.38 -8.77
CA LEU A 133 -1.82 -8.87 -10.12
C LEU A 133 -1.95 -7.72 -11.13
N GLU A 134 -2.56 -6.59 -10.75
CA GLU A 134 -2.60 -5.40 -11.60
C GLU A 134 -1.20 -4.88 -11.93
N TRP A 135 -0.32 -4.76 -10.92
CA TRP A 135 1.06 -4.35 -11.14
C TRP A 135 1.86 -5.35 -11.97
N ALA A 136 1.57 -6.66 -11.83
CA ALA A 136 2.18 -7.69 -12.68
C ALA A 136 1.78 -7.51 -14.13
N LYS A 137 0.50 -7.23 -14.41
CA LYS A 137 0.00 -6.97 -15.76
C LYS A 137 0.60 -5.73 -16.39
N LEU A 138 0.65 -4.62 -15.64
CA LEU A 138 1.15 -3.33 -16.14
C LEU A 138 2.65 -3.32 -16.44
N GLY A 139 3.45 -4.07 -15.67
CA GLY A 139 4.90 -4.06 -15.75
C GLY A 139 5.51 -5.38 -16.21
N GLU A 140 4.73 -6.38 -16.65
CA GLU A 140 5.16 -7.74 -16.97
C GLU A 140 6.11 -8.33 -15.91
N SER A 141 5.77 -8.10 -14.62
CA SER A 141 6.70 -8.29 -13.51
C SER A 141 6.52 -9.64 -12.81
N ASP A 142 7.44 -10.55 -13.05
CA ASP A 142 7.57 -11.82 -12.34
C ASP A 142 7.65 -11.66 -10.81
N ARG A 143 8.22 -10.56 -10.32
CA ARG A 143 8.29 -10.27 -8.89
C ARG A 143 6.91 -10.08 -8.29
N GLN A 144 6.02 -9.36 -8.98
CA GLN A 144 4.65 -9.14 -8.51
C GLN A 144 3.85 -10.45 -8.48
N ILE A 145 4.07 -11.33 -9.48
CA ILE A 145 3.47 -12.68 -9.49
C ILE A 145 3.99 -13.52 -8.31
N ARG A 146 5.28 -13.44 -7.97
CA ARG A 146 5.83 -14.15 -6.78
C ARG A 146 5.26 -13.61 -5.48
N ASP A 147 5.13 -12.29 -5.32
CA ASP A 147 4.50 -11.68 -4.15
C ASP A 147 3.04 -12.18 -4.02
N ALA A 148 2.29 -12.18 -5.13
CA ALA A 148 0.92 -12.68 -5.19
C ALA A 148 0.82 -14.19 -4.82
N ALA A 149 1.70 -15.01 -5.38
CA ALA A 149 1.78 -16.44 -5.06
C ALA A 149 2.08 -16.67 -3.57
N GLY A 150 3.00 -15.89 -2.99
CA GLY A 150 3.31 -15.97 -1.56
C GLY A 150 2.11 -15.64 -0.67
N ILE A 151 1.22 -14.72 -1.08
CA ILE A 151 -0.02 -14.43 -0.35
C ILE A 151 -0.97 -15.64 -0.45
N ILE A 152 -1.16 -16.20 -1.64
CA ILE A 152 -2.01 -17.38 -1.84
C ILE A 152 -1.50 -18.55 -0.98
N GLN A 153 -0.19 -18.79 -0.97
CA GLN A 153 0.43 -19.90 -0.22
C GLN A 153 0.22 -19.74 1.30
N ILE A 154 0.39 -18.56 1.85
CA ILE A 154 0.30 -18.31 3.30
C ILE A 154 -1.16 -18.25 3.78
N GLN A 155 -2.03 -17.61 3.01
CA GLN A 155 -3.43 -17.45 3.39
C GLN A 155 -4.27 -18.71 3.13
N GLY A 156 -3.96 -19.44 2.06
CA GLY A 156 -4.65 -20.70 1.75
C GLY A 156 -6.17 -20.54 1.71
N GLU A 157 -6.84 -21.35 2.53
CA GLU A 157 -8.31 -21.37 2.66
C GLU A 157 -8.91 -20.13 3.35
N ASN A 158 -8.09 -19.27 3.95
CA ASN A 158 -8.56 -18.03 4.58
C ASN A 158 -8.89 -16.92 3.56
N LEU A 159 -8.49 -17.08 2.28
CA LEU A 159 -8.84 -16.13 1.22
C LEU A 159 -10.32 -16.28 0.81
N ASP A 160 -11.00 -15.16 0.69
CA ASP A 160 -12.31 -15.10 0.01
C ASP A 160 -12.09 -15.28 -1.50
N VAL A 161 -12.12 -16.56 -1.95
CA VAL A 161 -11.86 -16.95 -3.34
C VAL A 161 -12.91 -16.36 -4.30
N GLU A 162 -14.17 -16.23 -3.86
CA GLU A 162 -15.23 -15.65 -4.68
C GLU A 162 -14.97 -14.14 -4.90
N TYR A 163 -14.58 -13.44 -3.86
CA TYR A 163 -14.18 -12.03 -3.95
C TYR A 163 -13.01 -11.85 -4.90
N VAL A 164 -11.94 -12.65 -4.73
CA VAL A 164 -10.74 -12.60 -5.58
C VAL A 164 -11.09 -12.86 -7.04
N ASN A 165 -11.85 -13.92 -7.34
CA ASN A 165 -12.22 -14.25 -8.72
C ASN A 165 -13.07 -13.15 -9.37
N ARG A 166 -14.08 -12.62 -8.65
CA ARG A 166 -14.93 -11.55 -9.14
C ARG A 166 -14.13 -10.29 -9.49
N TRP A 167 -13.21 -9.89 -8.62
CA TRP A 167 -12.39 -8.70 -8.88
C TRP A 167 -11.28 -8.96 -9.89
N ALA A 168 -10.73 -10.18 -9.96
CA ALA A 168 -9.76 -10.53 -11.00
C ALA A 168 -10.37 -10.36 -12.41
N ALA A 169 -11.62 -10.81 -12.60
CA ALA A 169 -12.36 -10.61 -13.86
C ALA A 169 -12.65 -9.11 -14.11
N ALA A 170 -13.09 -8.36 -13.08
CA ALA A 170 -13.38 -6.93 -13.22
C ALA A 170 -12.15 -6.07 -13.53
N LEU A 171 -10.97 -6.51 -13.11
CA LEU A 171 -9.68 -5.86 -13.33
C LEU A 171 -8.93 -6.42 -14.56
N ASP A 172 -9.48 -7.46 -15.19
CA ASP A 172 -8.86 -8.15 -16.34
C ASP A 172 -7.45 -8.66 -15.99
N VAL A 173 -7.34 -9.37 -14.83
CA VAL A 173 -6.09 -9.95 -14.32
C VAL A 173 -6.21 -11.46 -14.03
N GLU A 174 -7.10 -12.15 -14.73
CA GLU A 174 -7.35 -13.59 -14.55
C GLU A 174 -6.14 -14.43 -14.94
N ASP A 175 -5.41 -14.05 -16.02
CA ASP A 175 -4.18 -14.71 -16.44
C ASP A 175 -3.08 -14.59 -15.38
N GLN A 176 -2.93 -13.41 -14.76
CA GLN A 176 -1.98 -13.18 -13.67
C GLN A 176 -2.36 -13.97 -12.42
N LEU A 177 -3.66 -14.08 -12.12
CA LEU A 177 -4.17 -14.91 -11.02
C LEU A 177 -3.87 -16.39 -11.27
N TRP A 178 -4.10 -16.87 -12.47
CA TRP A 178 -3.75 -18.25 -12.84
C TRP A 178 -2.25 -18.51 -12.67
N ALA A 179 -1.40 -17.60 -13.17
CA ALA A 179 0.05 -17.71 -13.04
C ALA A 179 0.50 -17.69 -11.56
N ALA A 180 -0.12 -16.85 -10.72
CA ALA A 180 0.17 -16.79 -9.29
C ALA A 180 -0.24 -18.09 -8.57
N ARG A 181 -1.41 -18.64 -8.88
CA ARG A 181 -1.89 -19.94 -8.34
C ARG A 181 -0.97 -21.09 -8.73
N ALA A 182 -0.56 -21.18 -10.00
CA ALA A 182 0.36 -22.20 -10.47
C ALA A 182 1.73 -22.11 -9.78
N LYS A 183 2.14 -20.94 -9.33
CA LYS A 183 3.41 -20.69 -8.64
C LYS A 183 3.32 -20.90 -7.12
N ALA A 184 2.13 -20.86 -6.56
CA ALA A 184 1.89 -21.10 -5.13
C ALA A 184 1.88 -22.60 -4.77
N GLY A 185 1.76 -23.50 -5.74
CA GLY A 185 1.76 -24.98 -5.60
C GLY A 185 0.37 -25.49 -5.68
#